data_aea452b713cffef93f230b982ce80c33
#
_entry.id   aea452b713cffef93f230b982ce80c33
#
_cell.length_a   1.000
_cell.length_b   1.000
_cell.length_c   1.000
_cell.angle_alpha   90.00
_cell.angle_beta   90.00
_cell.angle_gamma   90.00
#
_symmetry.space_group_name_H-M   'P 1'
#
loop_
_entity.id
_entity.type
_entity.pdbx_description
1 polymer ?
#
loop_
_entity_poly.entity_id
_entity_poly.type
_entity_poly.pdbx_seq_one_letter_code
_entity_poly.pdbx_strand_id
1 'polypeptide(L)'
;MSEVRVKVKLTFPESEVRRAVLATLVRQFDVEPNIRRADVEEHRGWIVCEIDGEATQVEAALEWLRGERITVDLLGDVLES
;
A
#
# COMPACT_ATOMS: atom_id res chain seq x y z
N MET A 1 -1.71 -8.54 -20.35
CA MET A 1 -1.30 -7.88 -19.11
C MET A 1 -2.52 -7.32 -18.43
N SER A 2 -2.59 -7.51 -17.14
CA SER A 2 -3.78 -7.15 -16.38
C SER A 2 -3.50 -6.00 -15.44
N GLU A 3 -4.34 -4.99 -15.54
CA GLU A 3 -4.40 -3.92 -14.54
C GLU A 3 -5.30 -4.37 -13.41
N VAL A 4 -4.84 -4.19 -12.19
CA VAL A 4 -5.63 -4.56 -11.02
C VAL A 4 -5.70 -3.39 -10.06
N ARG A 5 -6.68 -3.43 -9.17
CA ARG A 5 -6.83 -2.48 -8.08
C ARG A 5 -7.07 -3.28 -6.82
N VAL A 6 -6.21 -3.09 -5.84
CA VAL A 6 -6.31 -3.80 -4.57
C VAL A 6 -6.56 -2.78 -3.47
N LYS A 7 -7.54 -3.04 -2.63
CA LYS A 7 -7.83 -2.19 -1.48
C LYS A 7 -7.17 -2.79 -0.26
N VAL A 8 -6.34 -2.01 0.41
CA VAL A 8 -5.56 -2.49 1.55
C VAL A 8 -5.60 -1.49 2.68
N LYS A 9 -5.45 -2.02 3.89
CA LYS A 9 -5.19 -1.21 5.07
C LYS A 9 -3.75 -1.44 5.47
N LEU A 10 -2.98 -0.38 5.53
CA LEU A 10 -1.57 -0.43 5.93
C LEU A 10 -1.45 0.20 7.31
N THR A 11 -0.88 -0.55 8.25
CA THR A 11 -0.66 -0.06 9.61
C THR A 11 0.83 0.13 9.81
N PHE A 12 1.21 1.33 10.17
CA PHE A 12 2.61 1.73 10.31
C PHE A 12 2.97 1.90 11.78
N PRO A 13 4.18 1.48 12.18
CA PRO A 13 4.60 1.66 13.57
C PRO A 13 4.87 3.12 13.92
N GLU A 14 5.27 3.93 12.95
CA GLU A 14 5.57 5.34 13.16
C GLU A 14 5.22 6.15 11.91
N SER A 15 4.89 7.41 12.10
CA SER A 15 4.51 8.28 10.98
C SER A 15 5.65 8.51 9.98
N GLU A 16 6.88 8.52 10.46
CA GLU A 16 8.04 8.68 9.57
C GLU A 16 8.21 7.48 8.65
N VAL A 17 7.92 6.28 9.15
CA VAL A 17 7.96 5.06 8.37
C VAL A 17 6.93 5.15 7.24
N ARG A 18 5.73 5.65 7.55
CA ARG A 18 4.69 5.82 6.54
C ARG A 18 5.17 6.66 5.36
N ARG A 19 5.75 7.81 5.65
CA ARG A 19 6.23 8.71 4.59
C ARG A 19 7.31 8.07 3.73
N ALA A 20 8.28 7.48 4.38
CA ALA A 20 9.39 6.83 3.68
C ALA A 20 8.90 5.66 2.82
N VAL A 21 8.00 4.87 3.36
CA VAL A 21 7.48 3.70 2.68
C VAL A 21 6.68 4.09 1.44
N LEU A 22 5.77 5.05 1.57
CA LEU A 22 4.97 5.46 0.42
C LEU A 22 5.83 6.07 -0.69
N ALA A 23 6.83 6.85 -0.32
CA ALA A 23 7.75 7.43 -1.30
C ALA A 23 8.56 6.34 -2.02
N THR A 24 9.02 5.34 -1.29
CA THR A 24 9.77 4.24 -1.87
C THR A 24 8.88 3.39 -2.77
N LEU A 25 7.65 3.15 -2.33
CA LEU A 25 6.68 2.35 -3.08
C LEU A 25 6.50 2.91 -4.49
N VAL A 26 6.25 4.21 -4.61
CA VAL A 26 6.01 4.81 -5.92
C VAL A 26 7.27 4.91 -6.77
N ARG A 27 8.44 4.90 -6.15
CA ARG A 27 9.71 4.94 -6.88
C ARG A 27 10.13 3.58 -7.41
N GLN A 28 9.92 2.53 -6.62
CA GLN A 28 10.43 1.20 -6.97
C GLN A 28 9.45 0.36 -7.77
N PHE A 29 8.16 0.64 -7.63
CA PHE A 29 7.14 -0.16 -8.29
C PHE A 29 6.28 0.74 -9.17
N ASP A 30 5.85 0.21 -10.29
CA ASP A 30 4.98 0.93 -11.21
C ASP A 30 3.54 0.78 -10.75
N VAL A 31 3.24 1.39 -9.60
CA VAL A 31 1.91 1.35 -9.00
C VAL A 31 1.51 2.75 -8.55
N GLU A 32 0.21 2.94 -8.41
CA GLU A 32 -0.34 4.20 -7.96
C GLU A 32 -1.20 3.98 -6.72
N PRO A 33 -0.72 4.40 -5.54
CA PRO A 33 -1.51 4.32 -4.32
C PRO A 33 -2.44 5.53 -4.21
N ASN A 34 -3.71 5.25 -3.96
CA ASN A 34 -4.72 6.28 -3.76
C ASN A 34 -5.27 6.16 -2.35
N ILE A 35 -4.97 7.13 -1.50
CA ILE A 35 -5.39 7.10 -0.11
C ILE A 35 -6.85 7.45 -0.02
N ARG A 36 -7.64 6.58 0.60
CA ARG A 36 -9.07 6.78 0.80
C ARG A 36 -9.40 7.27 2.20
N ARG A 37 -8.71 6.73 3.19
CA ARG A 37 -8.90 7.10 4.59
C ARG A 37 -7.55 7.00 5.28
N ALA A 38 -7.37 7.82 6.30
CA ALA A 38 -6.15 7.78 7.09
C ALA A 38 -6.44 8.21 8.52
N ASP A 39 -5.74 7.60 9.45
CA ASP A 39 -5.76 8.03 10.84
C ASP A 39 -4.31 8.02 11.31
N VAL A 40 -3.81 9.17 11.67
CA VAL A 40 -2.42 9.35 12.03
C VAL A 40 -2.34 9.77 13.48
N GLU A 41 -1.77 8.90 14.29
CA GLU A 41 -1.47 9.19 15.69
C GLU A 41 0.02 9.47 15.83
N GLU A 42 0.41 9.99 16.97
CA GLU A 42 1.79 10.40 17.23
C GLU A 42 2.79 9.27 17.05
N HIS A 43 2.43 8.07 17.49
CA HIS A 43 3.35 6.93 17.50
C HIS A 43 2.99 5.83 16.51
N ARG A 44 1.82 5.90 15.91
CA ARG A 44 1.43 4.94 14.89
C ARG A 44 0.26 5.50 14.09
N GLY A 45 0.04 4.91 12.95
CA GLY A 45 -1.08 5.30 12.13
C GLY A 45 -1.41 4.23 11.12
N TRP A 46 -2.55 4.37 10.51
CA TRP A 46 -2.96 3.48 9.44
C TRP A 46 -3.55 4.29 8.28
N ILE A 47 -3.47 3.70 7.11
CA ILE A 47 -4.16 4.25 5.95
C ILE A 47 -4.91 3.13 5.25
N VAL A 48 -6.03 3.49 4.65
CA VAL A 48 -6.74 2.63 3.71
C VAL A 48 -6.52 3.23 2.34
N CYS A 49 -5.94 2.47 1.46
CA CYS A 49 -5.67 2.94 0.11
C CYS A 49 -6.01 1.87 -0.92
N GLU A 50 -6.16 2.33 -2.15
CA GLU A 50 -6.28 1.45 -3.29
C GLU A 50 -5.00 1.54 -4.09
N ILE A 51 -4.41 0.41 -4.41
CA ILE A 51 -3.17 0.35 -5.16
C ILE A 51 -3.50 -0.16 -6.56
N ASP A 52 -3.28 0.70 -7.54
CA ASP A 52 -3.55 0.39 -8.94
C ASP A 52 -2.25 0.11 -9.68
N GLY A 53 -2.30 -0.83 -10.60
CA GLY A 53 -1.16 -1.11 -11.46
C GLY A 53 -1.30 -2.46 -12.13
N GLU A 54 -0.27 -2.83 -12.87
CA GLU A 54 -0.20 -4.15 -13.46
C GLU A 54 -0.09 -5.18 -12.35
N ALA A 55 -0.76 -6.32 -12.52
CA ALA A 55 -0.87 -7.34 -11.49
C ALA A 55 0.48 -7.75 -10.88
N THR A 56 1.49 -7.93 -11.71
CA THR A 56 2.81 -8.35 -11.22
C THR A 56 3.47 -7.26 -10.38
N GLN A 57 3.29 -6.01 -10.74
CA GLN A 57 3.83 -4.88 -9.98
C GLN A 57 3.11 -4.69 -8.65
N VAL A 58 1.80 -4.82 -8.66
CA VAL A 58 1.01 -4.71 -7.42
C VAL A 58 1.39 -5.82 -6.46
N GLU A 59 1.52 -7.05 -6.96
CA GLU A 59 1.90 -8.19 -6.14
C GLU A 59 3.29 -8.00 -5.54
N ALA A 60 4.25 -7.55 -6.35
CA ALA A 60 5.61 -7.28 -5.88
C ALA A 60 5.62 -6.18 -4.81
N ALA A 61 4.81 -5.15 -5.00
CA ALA A 61 4.70 -4.06 -4.05
C ALA A 61 4.13 -4.54 -2.71
N LEU A 62 3.12 -5.40 -2.74
CA LEU A 62 2.54 -5.95 -1.52
C LEU A 62 3.55 -6.83 -0.78
N GLU A 63 4.30 -7.64 -1.51
CA GLU A 63 5.34 -8.46 -0.91
C GLU A 63 6.42 -7.60 -0.24
N TRP A 64 6.82 -6.54 -0.90
CA TRP A 64 7.79 -5.63 -0.33
C TRP A 64 7.27 -4.99 0.95
N LEU A 65 5.99 -4.55 0.95
CA LEU A 65 5.37 -3.96 2.12
C LEU A 65 5.36 -4.92 3.31
N ARG A 66 5.07 -6.20 3.04
CA ARG A 66 5.07 -7.22 4.10
C ARG A 66 6.46 -7.45 4.69
N GLY A 67 7.49 -7.22 3.90
CA GLY A 67 8.88 -7.35 4.34
C GLY A 67 9.34 -6.18 5.21
N GLU A 68 8.61 -5.07 5.17
CA GLU A 68 8.86 -3.92 6.04
C GLU A 68 8.07 -4.10 7.34
N ARG A 69 8.24 -3.21 8.28
CA ARG A 69 7.53 -3.30 9.55
C ARG A 69 6.09 -2.83 9.45
N ILE A 70 5.41 -3.26 8.42
CA ILE A 70 4.09 -2.76 8.10
C ILE A 70 3.12 -3.93 8.11
N THR A 71 2.00 -3.74 8.79
CA THR A 71 0.93 -4.72 8.73
C THR A 71 0.09 -4.42 7.48
N VAL A 72 -0.07 -5.42 6.63
CA VAL A 72 -0.84 -5.29 5.40
C VAL A 72 -2.10 -6.14 5.51
N ASP A 73 -3.25 -5.49 5.49
CA ASP A 73 -4.53 -6.18 5.52
C ASP A 73 -5.26 -5.93 4.20
N LEU A 74 -5.58 -7.01 3.50
CA LEU A 74 -6.36 -6.91 2.28
C LEU A 74 -7.83 -6.71 2.65
N LEU A 75 -8.44 -5.64 2.15
CA LEU A 75 -9.80 -5.27 2.53
C LEU A 75 -10.84 -5.57 1.48
N GLY A 76 -10.43 -5.88 0.27
CA GLY A 76 -11.40 -6.09 -0.78
C GLY A 76 -10.84 -6.97 -1.88
N ASP A 77 -11.71 -7.26 -2.81
CA ASP A 77 -11.35 -8.08 -3.95
C ASP A 77 -10.43 -7.34 -4.88
N VAL A 78 -9.60 -8.09 -5.58
CA VAL A 78 -8.81 -7.58 -6.66
C VAL A 78 -9.75 -7.33 -7.83
N LEU A 79 -9.72 -6.12 -8.35
CA LEU A 79 -10.51 -5.75 -9.52
C LEU A 79 -9.61 -5.77 -10.75
N GLU A 80 -9.94 -6.61 -11.69
CA GLU A 80 -9.24 -6.65 -12.96
C GLU A 80 -9.97 -5.82 -13.99
N SER A 81 -9.23 -5.01 -14.70
CA SER A 81 -9.79 -4.22 -15.78
C SER A 81 -9.33 -4.72 -17.14
#